data_364a3f32652a890afbe21d44864b5c65
#
_entry.id   364a3f32652a890afbe21d44864b5c65
#
_cell.length_a   1.000
_cell.length_b   1.000
_cell.length_c   1.000
_cell.angle_alpha   90.00
_cell.angle_beta   90.00
_cell.angle_gamma   90.00
#
_symmetry.space_group_name_H-M   'P 1'
#
loop_
_entity.id
_entity.type
_entity.pdbx_description
1 polymer ?
#
loop_
_entity_poly.entity_id
_entity_poly.type
_entity_poly.pdbx_seq_one_letter_code
_entity_poly.pdbx_strand_id
1 'polypeptide(L)'
;MKILMINGSPHPRGCTYMALHEMEQVLQAAGAETQILTVGAEQVGGCTACGGCNATGRCVRGGLVNDAIDAMETADALVLASPVHYAGISGAMSAFCDRLFYAGGSWANKPCACVV
;
A
#
# COMPACT_ATOMS: atom_id res chain seq x y z
N MET A 1 7.92 -12.52 10.76
CA MET A 1 7.10 -12.12 9.58
C MET A 1 6.85 -10.63 9.67
N LYS A 2 7.09 -9.92 8.60
CA LYS A 2 6.87 -8.47 8.49
C LYS A 2 5.77 -8.20 7.46
N ILE A 3 4.78 -7.39 7.83
CA ILE A 3 3.58 -7.17 7.02
C ILE A 3 3.41 -5.67 6.77
N LEU A 4 3.40 -5.28 5.49
CA LEU A 4 3.07 -3.93 5.07
C LEU A 4 1.56 -3.82 4.86
N MET A 5 0.95 -2.80 5.45
CA MET A 5 -0.49 -2.55 5.37
C MET A 5 -0.73 -1.15 4.81
N ILE A 6 -1.50 -1.03 3.76
CA ILE A 6 -1.76 0.25 3.09
C ILE A 6 -3.19 0.70 3.39
N ASN A 7 -3.32 1.88 3.97
CA ASN A 7 -4.61 2.54 4.21
C ASN A 7 -4.91 3.54 3.10
N GLY A 8 -5.84 3.19 2.21
CA GLY A 8 -6.30 4.03 1.11
C GLY A 8 -7.44 5.00 1.47
N SER A 9 -7.82 5.09 2.74
CA SER A 9 -8.86 6.02 3.17
C SER A 9 -8.32 7.46 3.28
N PRO A 10 -9.09 8.48 2.82
CA PRO A 10 -8.76 9.88 3.07
C PRO A 10 -8.92 10.26 4.55
N HIS A 11 -9.57 9.41 5.35
CA HIS A 11 -9.70 9.57 6.78
C HIS A 11 -8.67 8.69 7.50
N PRO A 12 -7.57 9.26 8.03
CA PRO A 12 -6.46 8.48 8.61
C PRO A 12 -6.88 7.55 9.76
N ARG A 13 -7.95 7.88 10.46
CA ARG A 13 -8.52 7.10 11.58
C ARG A 13 -9.99 6.71 11.34
N GLY A 14 -10.40 6.57 10.08
CA GLY A 14 -11.75 6.11 9.72
C GLY A 14 -11.91 4.59 9.82
N CYS A 15 -13.04 4.08 9.32
CA CYS A 15 -13.38 2.65 9.40
C CYS A 15 -12.32 1.74 8.77
N THR A 16 -11.74 2.15 7.63
CA THR A 16 -10.65 1.39 6.98
C THR A 16 -9.44 1.25 7.90
N TYR A 17 -9.03 2.34 8.55
CA TYR A 17 -7.94 2.29 9.53
C TYR A 17 -8.30 1.41 10.74
N MET A 18 -9.52 1.48 11.25
CA MET A 18 -9.96 0.65 12.37
C MET A 18 -9.86 -0.84 12.03
N ALA A 19 -10.29 -1.22 10.82
CA ALA A 19 -10.16 -2.61 10.35
C ALA A 19 -8.70 -3.05 10.28
N LEU A 20 -7.82 -2.20 9.73
CA LEU A 20 -6.38 -2.47 9.69
C LEU A 20 -5.78 -2.56 11.10
N HIS A 21 -6.19 -1.70 12.01
CA HIS A 21 -5.68 -1.68 13.38
C HIS A 21 -6.08 -2.95 14.15
N GLU A 22 -7.31 -3.44 13.99
CA GLU A 22 -7.73 -4.72 14.56
C GLU A 22 -6.91 -5.89 14.00
N MET A 23 -6.66 -5.91 12.68
CA MET A 23 -5.78 -6.90 12.07
C MET A 23 -4.35 -6.79 12.63
N GLU A 24 -3.83 -5.58 12.77
CA GLU A 24 -2.50 -5.31 13.33
C GLU A 24 -2.34 -5.90 14.73
N GLN A 25 -3.32 -5.68 15.62
CA GLN A 25 -3.29 -6.20 16.98
C GLN A 25 -3.20 -7.74 17.00
N VAL A 26 -4.00 -8.40 16.17
CA VAL A 26 -3.99 -9.88 16.08
C VAL A 26 -2.65 -10.37 15.52
N LEU A 27 -2.13 -9.73 14.48
CA LEU A 27 -0.86 -10.11 13.86
C LEU A 27 0.32 -9.91 14.81
N GLN A 28 0.35 -8.79 15.53
CA GLN A 28 1.39 -8.51 16.52
C GLN A 28 1.32 -9.47 17.72
N ALA A 29 0.12 -9.82 18.18
CA ALA A 29 -0.06 -10.85 19.22
C ALA A 29 0.45 -12.23 18.76
N ALA A 30 0.44 -12.51 17.45
CA ALA A 30 1.02 -13.71 16.85
C ALA A 30 2.52 -13.58 16.54
N GLY A 31 3.17 -12.48 16.93
CA GLY A 31 4.61 -12.27 16.77
C GLY A 31 5.03 -11.63 15.43
N ALA A 32 4.10 -11.13 14.63
CA ALA A 32 4.43 -10.43 13.40
C ALA A 32 4.80 -8.96 13.66
N GLU A 33 5.69 -8.41 12.83
CA GLU A 33 5.91 -6.96 12.72
C GLU A 33 4.95 -6.39 11.71
N THR A 34 4.34 -5.25 12.01
CA THR A 34 3.39 -4.58 11.12
C THR A 34 3.78 -3.13 10.89
N GLN A 35 3.48 -2.63 9.70
CA GLN A 35 3.64 -1.23 9.35
C GLN A 35 2.42 -0.77 8.55
N ILE A 36 1.74 0.29 9.01
CA ILE A 36 0.63 0.90 8.28
C ILE A 36 1.12 2.18 7.60
N LEU A 37 0.94 2.27 6.26
CA LEU A 37 1.14 3.49 5.49
C LEU A 37 -0.22 4.03 5.05
N THR A 38 -0.51 5.29 5.36
CA THR A 38 -1.75 5.95 4.96
C THR A 38 -1.50 6.77 3.69
N VAL A 39 -2.07 6.33 2.59
CA VAL A 39 -1.93 6.95 1.27
C VAL A 39 -3.17 7.71 0.82
N GLY A 40 -4.33 7.42 1.44
CA GLY A 40 -5.61 7.99 1.01
C GLY A 40 -5.76 9.49 1.32
N ALA A 41 -5.00 10.04 2.27
CA ALA A 41 -4.99 11.46 2.60
C ALA A 41 -4.00 12.26 1.73
N GLU A 42 -3.16 11.59 0.98
CA GLU A 42 -2.16 12.21 0.12
C GLU A 42 -2.69 12.42 -1.30
N GLN A 43 -2.19 13.45 -1.97
CA GLN A 43 -2.50 13.68 -3.39
C GLN A 43 -1.60 12.80 -4.26
N VAL A 44 -1.91 11.51 -4.30
CA VAL A 44 -1.16 10.55 -5.11
C VAL A 44 -1.67 10.61 -6.55
N GLY A 45 -0.85 11.11 -7.46
CA GLY A 45 -1.15 11.04 -8.89
C GLY A 45 -0.87 9.64 -9.45
N GLY A 46 -1.65 9.21 -10.43
CA GLY A 46 -1.50 7.91 -11.09
C GLY A 46 -0.20 7.77 -11.89
N CYS A 47 0.07 6.58 -12.38
CA CYS A 47 1.23 6.32 -13.25
C CYS A 47 1.06 7.01 -14.60
N THR A 48 2.08 7.70 -15.07
CA THR A 48 2.11 8.38 -16.37
C THR A 48 2.81 7.55 -17.46
N ALA A 49 3.18 6.30 -17.14
CA ALA A 49 3.89 5.39 -18.04
C ALA A 49 5.18 5.99 -18.65
N CYS A 50 5.87 6.83 -17.89
CA CYS A 50 7.08 7.51 -18.37
C CYS A 50 8.30 6.59 -18.56
N GLY A 51 8.25 5.35 -18.04
CA GLY A 51 9.35 4.38 -18.13
C GLY A 51 10.57 4.69 -17.23
N GLY A 52 10.55 5.76 -16.46
CA GLY A 52 11.70 6.18 -15.64
C GLY A 52 12.10 5.19 -14.55
N CYS A 53 11.18 4.32 -14.14
CA CYS A 53 11.45 3.29 -13.13
C CYS A 53 12.11 2.02 -13.69
N ASN A 54 12.18 1.84 -15.02
CA ASN A 54 12.69 0.61 -15.63
C ASN A 54 14.13 0.30 -15.24
N ALA A 55 14.96 1.33 -15.03
CA ALA A 55 16.36 1.16 -14.67
C ALA A 55 16.60 1.06 -13.16
N THR A 56 15.69 1.63 -12.34
CA THR A 56 15.93 1.81 -10.90
C THR A 56 14.98 1.00 -10.01
N GLY A 57 13.86 0.51 -10.55
CA GLY A 57 12.81 -0.13 -9.76
C GLY A 57 12.08 0.84 -8.80
N ARG A 58 12.21 2.15 -9.01
CA ARG A 58 11.64 3.21 -8.18
C ARG A 58 10.93 4.24 -9.04
N CYS A 59 9.80 4.75 -8.57
CA CYS A 59 9.08 5.79 -9.28
C CYS A 59 9.86 7.11 -9.24
N VAL A 60 10.08 7.72 -10.40
CA VAL A 60 10.79 9.01 -10.50
C VAL A 60 10.05 10.16 -9.80
N ARG A 61 8.74 10.02 -9.58
CA ARG A 61 7.92 10.99 -8.87
C ARG A 61 8.00 10.84 -7.35
N GLY A 62 8.67 9.81 -6.85
CA GLY A 62 8.97 9.64 -5.43
C GLY A 62 7.75 9.49 -4.51
N GLY A 63 7.89 9.97 -3.28
CA GLY A 63 6.86 10.02 -2.25
C GLY A 63 6.53 8.65 -1.67
N LEU A 64 5.35 8.53 -1.06
CA LEU A 64 4.88 7.31 -0.37
C LEU A 64 4.96 6.04 -1.22
N VAL A 65 4.91 6.16 -2.54
CA VAL A 65 5.08 5.00 -3.43
C VAL A 65 6.47 4.38 -3.26
N ASN A 66 7.52 5.21 -3.25
CA ASN A 66 8.87 4.72 -3.05
C ASN A 66 9.10 4.21 -1.62
N ASP A 67 8.50 4.86 -0.62
CA ASP A 67 8.55 4.38 0.76
C ASP A 67 7.92 2.98 0.88
N ALA A 68 6.82 2.75 0.17
CA ALA A 68 6.18 1.44 0.12
C ALA A 68 7.01 0.40 -0.65
N ILE A 69 7.68 0.79 -1.74
CA ILE A 69 8.61 -0.08 -2.47
C ILE A 69 9.74 -0.53 -1.55
N ASP A 70 10.35 0.40 -0.81
CA ASP A 70 11.42 0.08 0.14
C ASP A 70 10.92 -0.83 1.27
N ALA A 71 9.74 -0.56 1.81
CA ALA A 71 9.13 -1.41 2.83
C ALA A 71 8.85 -2.83 2.31
N MET A 72 8.42 -2.96 1.04
CA MET A 72 8.15 -4.25 0.41
C MET A 72 9.40 -5.10 0.16
N GLU A 73 10.59 -4.51 0.10
CA GLU A 73 11.83 -5.29 -0.01
C GLU A 73 12.01 -6.25 1.16
N THR A 74 11.63 -5.82 2.36
CA THR A 74 11.77 -6.60 3.59
C THR A 74 10.46 -7.19 4.12
N ALA A 75 9.31 -6.76 3.59
CA ALA A 75 8.02 -7.30 4.00
C ALA A 75 7.78 -8.70 3.41
N ASP A 76 7.17 -9.56 4.19
CA ASP A 76 6.79 -10.93 3.78
C ASP A 76 5.38 -10.95 3.17
N ALA A 77 4.53 -9.99 3.52
CA ALA A 77 3.14 -9.92 3.05
C ALA A 77 2.67 -8.47 2.90
N LEU A 78 1.60 -8.28 2.10
CA LEU A 78 0.98 -7.00 1.81
C LEU A 78 -0.52 -7.04 2.11
N VAL A 79 -1.03 -6.01 2.79
CA VAL A 79 -2.47 -5.78 2.96
C VAL A 79 -2.84 -4.46 2.31
N LEU A 80 -3.83 -4.48 1.42
CA LEU A 80 -4.38 -3.29 0.78
C LEU A 80 -5.78 -3.03 1.32
N ALA A 81 -6.01 -1.87 1.91
CA ALA A 81 -7.31 -1.50 2.47
C ALA A 81 -7.81 -0.18 1.88
N SER A 82 -9.06 -0.16 1.43
CA SER A 82 -9.67 1.01 0.81
C SER A 82 -11.13 1.14 1.21
N PRO A 83 -11.64 2.36 1.42
CA PRO A 83 -13.09 2.56 1.43
C PRO A 83 -13.66 2.35 0.02
N VAL A 84 -14.96 2.07 -0.04
CA VAL A 84 -15.69 2.01 -1.32
C VAL A 84 -16.15 3.42 -1.70
N HIS A 85 -15.62 3.94 -2.80
CA HIS A 85 -16.05 5.18 -3.42
C HIS A 85 -16.71 4.90 -4.76
N TYR A 86 -18.02 5.11 -4.85
CA TYR A 86 -18.80 4.87 -6.07
C TYR A 86 -18.49 3.50 -6.70
N ALA A 87 -18.74 2.44 -5.93
CA ALA A 87 -18.54 1.03 -6.31
C ALA A 87 -17.10 0.62 -6.67
N GLY A 88 -16.11 1.39 -6.27
CA GLY A 88 -14.69 1.10 -6.50
C GLY A 88 -13.81 1.48 -5.33
N ILE A 89 -12.54 1.17 -5.41
CA ILE A 89 -11.54 1.63 -4.44
C ILE A 89 -11.37 3.15 -4.54
N SER A 90 -10.83 3.78 -3.51
CA SER A 90 -10.56 5.23 -3.55
C SER A 90 -9.60 5.58 -4.70
N GLY A 91 -9.78 6.75 -5.30
CA GLY A 91 -8.91 7.22 -6.38
C GLY A 91 -7.44 7.29 -5.98
N ALA A 92 -7.16 7.70 -4.74
CA ALA A 92 -5.80 7.72 -4.19
C ALA A 92 -5.20 6.31 -4.12
N MET A 93 -5.98 5.30 -3.67
CA MET A 93 -5.51 3.91 -3.63
C MET A 93 -5.25 3.36 -5.04
N SER A 94 -6.14 3.63 -6.00
CA SER A 94 -5.95 3.22 -7.39
C SER A 94 -4.66 3.82 -7.97
N ALA A 95 -4.49 5.13 -7.84
CA ALA A 95 -3.30 5.83 -8.32
C ALA A 95 -2.01 5.36 -7.64
N PHE A 96 -2.08 5.05 -6.36
CA PHE A 96 -0.98 4.48 -5.60
C PHE A 96 -0.60 3.09 -6.13
N CYS A 97 -1.58 2.21 -6.31
CA CYS A 97 -1.36 0.85 -6.83
C CYS A 97 -0.77 0.88 -8.25
N ASP A 98 -1.26 1.75 -9.13
CA ASP A 98 -0.71 1.91 -10.47
C ASP A 98 0.79 2.16 -10.45
N ARG A 99 1.26 3.01 -9.57
CA ARG A 99 2.67 3.35 -9.46
C ARG A 99 3.46 2.29 -8.69
N LEU A 100 2.89 1.75 -7.61
CA LEU A 100 3.54 0.74 -6.78
C LEU A 100 3.87 -0.51 -7.60
N PHE A 101 2.88 -1.07 -8.28
CA PHE A 101 3.05 -2.31 -9.03
C PHE A 101 3.77 -2.13 -10.36
N TYR A 102 3.72 -0.94 -10.96
CA TYR A 102 4.47 -0.68 -12.18
C TYR A 102 5.96 -0.43 -11.90
N ALA A 103 6.30 0.31 -10.84
CA ALA A 103 7.68 0.66 -10.50
C ALA A 103 8.39 -0.39 -9.66
N GLY A 104 7.64 -1.07 -8.78
CA GLY A 104 8.19 -2.06 -7.87
C GLY A 104 8.72 -3.30 -8.57
N GLY A 105 9.53 -4.04 -7.87
CA GLY A 105 10.07 -5.30 -8.34
C GLY A 105 9.04 -6.43 -8.37
N SER A 106 9.50 -7.63 -8.72
CA SER A 106 8.68 -8.82 -8.63
C SER A 106 8.53 -9.24 -7.16
N TRP A 107 7.34 -9.06 -6.61
CA TRP A 107 6.96 -9.57 -5.29
C TRP A 107 6.13 -10.86 -5.41
N ALA A 108 6.43 -11.64 -6.45
CA ALA A 108 5.78 -12.93 -6.68
C ALA A 108 5.90 -13.81 -5.43
N ASN A 109 4.83 -14.53 -5.12
CA ASN A 109 4.72 -15.43 -3.98
C ASN A 109 4.65 -14.76 -2.59
N LYS A 110 4.59 -13.42 -2.51
CA LYS A 110 4.23 -12.77 -1.24
C LYS A 110 2.71 -12.82 -1.05
N PRO A 111 2.21 -13.32 0.10
CA PRO A 111 0.78 -13.28 0.40
C PRO A 111 0.23 -11.86 0.33
N CYS A 112 -0.98 -11.71 -0.21
CA CYS A 112 -1.67 -10.43 -0.25
C CYS A 112 -3.11 -10.60 0.22
N ALA A 113 -3.60 -9.64 1.01
CA ALA A 113 -5.00 -9.54 1.41
C ALA A 113 -5.57 -8.16 1.05
N CYS A 114 -6.86 -8.12 0.78
CA CYS A 114 -7.59 -6.88 0.51
C CYS A 114 -8.73 -6.71 1.51
N VAL A 115 -8.91 -5.48 1.97
CA VAL A 115 -10.00 -5.07 2.88
C VAL A 115 -10.75 -3.91 2.24
N VAL A 116 -12.06 -4.05 2.13
CA VAL A 116 -12.96 -3.03 1.59
C VAL A 116 -14.16 -2.82 2.49
#